data_c2657c41e9fc183fd78a48ed6c3e7916
#
_entry.id   c2657c41e9fc183fd78a48ed6c3e7916
#
_cell.length_a   1.000
_cell.length_b   1.000
_cell.length_c   1.000
_cell.angle_alpha   90.00
_cell.angle_beta   90.00
_cell.angle_gamma   90.00
#
_symmetry.space_group_name_H-M   'P 1'
#
loop_
_entity.id
_entity.type
_entity.pdbx_description
1 polymer ?
#
loop_
_entity_poly.entity_id
_entity_poly.type
_entity_poly.pdbx_seq_one_letter_code
_entity_poly.pdbx_strand_id
1 'polypeptide(L)'
;MAISTHTTRTAAGTAAAAFAAALVLAACSSGGGGGHAKSSGSAAAAPATGTGTRVTVTETEYGLKLSRSSFAPGTYTFVADNAGHITHAVSIDGPGVADARTKNVQSGQTAPLTVTLKKGTYDVYCPIPGHKQLGMDQHITVG
;
A
#
# COMPACT_ATOMS: atom_id res chain seq x y z
N MET A 1 -6.91 4.75 -50.05
CA MET A 1 -6.59 6.17 -49.80
C MET A 1 -7.80 6.86 -49.23
N ALA A 2 -7.84 7.17 -47.95
CA ALA A 2 -8.78 8.12 -47.38
C ALA A 2 -8.10 8.71 -46.14
N ILE A 3 -7.74 9.97 -46.22
CA ILE A 3 -7.10 10.76 -45.17
C ILE A 3 -8.23 11.46 -44.42
N SER A 4 -8.35 11.18 -43.12
CA SER A 4 -9.31 11.86 -42.25
C SER A 4 -8.58 12.77 -41.32
N THR A 5 -8.63 14.06 -41.59
CA THR A 5 -8.13 15.17 -40.78
C THR A 5 -9.20 15.53 -39.74
N HIS A 6 -8.89 15.42 -38.47
CA HIS A 6 -9.74 15.97 -37.39
C HIS A 6 -9.11 17.20 -36.76
N THR A 7 -9.85 18.26 -36.93
CA THR A 7 -9.65 19.64 -36.55
C THR A 7 -9.60 19.86 -35.04
N THR A 8 -8.58 20.57 -34.61
CA THR A 8 -8.41 21.18 -33.28
C THR A 8 -9.53 22.19 -32.96
N ARG A 9 -10.11 22.11 -31.77
CA ARG A 9 -10.89 23.19 -31.16
C ARG A 9 -10.26 23.60 -29.85
N THR A 10 -9.62 24.75 -29.88
CA THR A 10 -9.21 25.57 -28.73
C THR A 10 -10.45 26.23 -28.13
N ALA A 11 -10.63 26.11 -26.83
CA ALA A 11 -11.52 26.97 -26.06
C ALA A 11 -10.74 27.54 -24.89
N ALA A 12 -10.44 28.85 -25.00
CA ALA A 12 -9.96 29.67 -23.92
C ALA A 12 -11.14 30.07 -23.04
N GLY A 13 -10.99 29.91 -21.74
CA GLY A 13 -11.94 30.39 -20.72
C GLY A 13 -11.20 30.96 -19.54
N THR A 14 -11.00 32.30 -19.57
CA THR A 14 -10.53 33.09 -18.45
C THR A 14 -11.70 33.36 -17.49
N ALA A 15 -11.52 33.07 -16.19
CA ALA A 15 -12.33 33.67 -15.14
C ALA A 15 -11.43 33.95 -13.92
N ALA A 16 -11.13 35.22 -13.72
CA ALA A 16 -10.53 35.74 -12.52
C ALA A 16 -11.64 35.97 -11.46
N ALA A 17 -11.43 35.51 -10.25
CA ALA A 17 -12.19 35.97 -9.09
C ALA A 17 -11.22 36.17 -7.92
N ALA A 18 -10.96 37.42 -7.63
CA ALA A 18 -10.31 37.89 -6.43
C ALA A 18 -11.32 37.85 -5.26
N PHE A 19 -10.96 37.34 -4.12
CA PHE A 19 -11.63 37.64 -2.85
C PHE A 19 -10.64 37.88 -1.73
N ALA A 20 -10.99 38.93 -1.03
CA ALA A 20 -10.24 39.71 -0.11
C ALA A 20 -9.93 39.07 1.23
N ALA A 21 -8.96 39.68 1.89
CA ALA A 21 -8.41 39.47 3.21
C ALA A 21 -9.43 39.47 4.36
N ALA A 22 -9.15 38.64 5.37
CA ALA A 22 -9.51 38.91 6.75
C ALA A 22 -8.36 38.50 7.67
N LEU A 23 -7.62 39.52 8.16
CA LEU A 23 -6.72 39.36 9.30
C LEU A 23 -7.56 39.21 10.57
N VAL A 24 -7.28 38.17 11.35
CA VAL A 24 -7.61 38.18 12.78
C VAL A 24 -6.33 37.91 13.54
N LEU A 25 -5.78 38.97 14.13
CA LEU A 25 -4.77 38.89 15.19
C LEU A 25 -5.47 38.52 16.50
N ALA A 26 -5.06 37.44 17.10
CA ALA A 26 -5.25 37.18 18.52
C ALA A 26 -3.90 36.80 19.12
N ALA A 27 -3.27 37.76 19.77
CA ALA A 27 -2.13 37.57 20.66
C ALA A 27 -2.63 37.16 22.04
N CYS A 28 -2.02 36.17 22.67
CA CYS A 28 -1.82 35.97 24.12
C CYS A 28 -0.80 34.87 24.30
N SER A 29 0.40 35.23 24.70
CA SER A 29 0.95 35.37 26.05
C SER A 29 1.49 34.05 26.64
N SER A 30 2.82 34.02 26.66
CA SER A 30 3.78 33.57 27.67
C SER A 30 3.49 32.27 28.48
N GLY A 31 4.48 31.39 28.47
CA GLY A 31 4.71 30.36 29.49
C GLY A 31 5.80 29.37 29.09
N GLY A 32 6.98 29.54 29.65
CA GLY A 32 8.22 28.86 29.38
C GLY A 32 8.27 27.36 29.60
N GLY A 33 9.39 26.78 29.17
CA GLY A 33 9.83 25.45 29.63
C GLY A 33 10.37 24.58 28.50
N GLY A 34 11.68 24.46 28.45
CA GLY A 34 12.47 23.74 27.48
C GLY A 34 12.13 22.25 27.30
N GLY A 35 12.49 21.75 26.14
CA GLY A 35 12.48 20.35 25.82
C GLY A 35 12.61 20.16 24.32
N HIS A 36 13.84 20.16 23.80
CA HIS A 36 14.12 19.75 22.43
C HIS A 36 13.94 18.23 22.31
N ALA A 37 12.75 17.77 22.10
CA ALA A 37 12.50 16.46 21.56
C ALA A 37 12.49 16.57 20.04
N LYS A 38 13.56 16.14 19.39
CA LYS A 38 13.55 15.80 17.95
C LYS A 38 12.56 14.65 17.76
N SER A 39 11.32 14.99 17.51
CA SER A 39 10.35 14.04 16.99
C SER A 39 10.70 13.82 15.52
N SER A 40 11.45 12.77 15.25
CA SER A 40 11.53 12.19 13.92
C SER A 40 10.12 11.71 13.59
N GLY A 41 9.36 12.53 12.88
CA GLY A 41 8.05 12.16 12.36
C GLY A 41 8.23 11.04 11.35
N SER A 42 8.23 9.79 11.83
CA SER A 42 7.91 8.66 10.98
C SER A 42 6.51 8.89 10.47
N ALA A 43 6.38 9.17 9.19
CA ALA A 43 5.07 9.23 8.54
C ALA A 43 4.44 7.84 8.67
N ALA A 44 3.60 7.67 9.68
CA ALA A 44 2.82 6.47 9.84
C ALA A 44 1.91 6.36 8.62
N ALA A 45 2.21 5.40 7.74
CA ALA A 45 1.29 5.02 6.67
C ALA A 45 -0.08 4.76 7.30
N ALA A 46 -1.12 5.37 6.73
CA ALA A 46 -2.49 5.20 7.22
C ALA A 46 -2.79 3.69 7.35
N PRO A 47 -3.39 3.25 8.47
CA PRO A 47 -3.67 1.83 8.67
C PRO A 47 -4.60 1.36 7.56
N ALA A 48 -4.14 0.38 6.77
CA ALA A 48 -4.99 -0.30 5.81
C ALA A 48 -6.13 -0.98 6.60
N THR A 49 -7.36 -0.51 6.40
CA THR A 49 -8.54 -1.03 7.09
C THR A 49 -8.87 -2.42 6.53
N GLY A 50 -8.57 -3.45 7.29
CA GLY A 50 -8.94 -4.84 7.02
C GLY A 50 -9.43 -5.50 8.29
N THR A 51 -10.35 -6.46 8.17
CA THR A 51 -10.80 -7.29 9.28
C THR A 51 -9.85 -8.47 9.47
N GLY A 52 -9.67 -8.95 10.72
CA GLY A 52 -8.85 -10.11 11.03
C GLY A 52 -7.42 -9.78 11.49
N THR A 53 -6.63 -10.83 11.65
CA THR A 53 -5.23 -10.72 12.10
C THR A 53 -4.37 -10.07 11.01
N ARG A 54 -3.72 -8.96 11.34
CA ARG A 54 -2.84 -8.25 10.39
C ARG A 54 -1.49 -8.97 10.22
N VAL A 55 -1.05 -9.11 8.99
CA VAL A 55 0.27 -9.62 8.58
C VAL A 55 0.88 -8.64 7.60
N THR A 56 2.00 -8.02 7.92
CA THR A 56 2.76 -7.23 6.96
C THR A 56 3.62 -8.14 6.10
N VAL A 57 3.57 -7.94 4.80
CA VAL A 57 4.43 -8.59 3.81
C VAL A 57 5.33 -7.52 3.22
N THR A 58 6.56 -7.43 3.74
CA THR A 58 7.55 -6.50 3.21
C THR A 58 8.15 -7.07 1.93
N GLU A 59 8.08 -6.28 0.86
CA GLU A 59 8.51 -6.64 -0.49
C GLU A 59 9.74 -5.83 -0.88
N THR A 60 10.78 -6.52 -1.37
CA THR A 60 12.01 -5.92 -1.92
C THR A 60 12.43 -6.69 -3.18
N GLU A 61 13.45 -6.26 -3.90
CA GLU A 61 14.04 -6.95 -5.06
C GLU A 61 15.11 -7.97 -4.63
N TYR A 62 14.89 -9.30 -4.64
CA TYR A 62 13.64 -10.00 -4.89
C TYR A 62 13.34 -10.87 -3.67
N GLY A 63 12.57 -10.36 -2.75
CA GLY A 63 12.26 -11.07 -1.53
C GLY A 63 10.92 -10.68 -0.93
N LEU A 64 10.32 -11.63 -0.20
CA LEU A 64 9.15 -11.43 0.64
C LEU A 64 9.50 -11.75 2.09
N LYS A 65 9.13 -10.85 3.00
CA LYS A 65 9.27 -11.07 4.44
C LYS A 65 7.93 -10.87 5.13
N LEU A 66 7.41 -11.93 5.75
CA LEU A 66 6.20 -11.87 6.53
C LEU A 66 6.50 -11.46 7.98
N SER A 67 5.64 -10.65 8.58
CA SER A 67 5.77 -10.20 9.98
C SER A 67 5.43 -11.30 11.01
N ARG A 68 5.00 -12.49 10.55
CA ARG A 68 4.77 -13.66 11.40
C ARG A 68 5.09 -14.96 10.69
N SER A 69 5.41 -16.00 11.48
CA SER A 69 5.80 -17.32 11.00
C SER A 69 4.82 -18.44 11.37
N SER A 70 3.81 -18.17 12.22
CA SER A 70 2.83 -19.15 12.67
C SER A 70 1.43 -18.70 12.32
N PHE A 71 0.62 -19.61 11.76
CA PHE A 71 -0.74 -19.34 11.31
C PHE A 71 -1.68 -20.41 11.82
N ALA A 72 -2.83 -19.99 12.34
CA ALA A 72 -3.98 -20.84 12.64
C ALA A 72 -5.11 -20.55 11.65
N PRO A 73 -6.10 -21.45 11.48
CA PRO A 73 -7.29 -21.16 10.70
C PRO A 73 -7.97 -19.86 11.16
N GLY A 74 -8.37 -19.00 10.23
CA GLY A 74 -9.00 -17.72 10.54
C GLY A 74 -8.84 -16.66 9.47
N THR A 75 -9.40 -15.48 9.72
CA THR A 75 -9.32 -14.35 8.78
C THR A 75 -8.05 -13.53 9.03
N TYR A 76 -7.35 -13.25 7.97
CA TYR A 76 -6.12 -12.45 7.96
C TYR A 76 -6.22 -11.30 6.97
N THR A 77 -5.63 -10.17 7.32
CA THR A 77 -5.35 -9.08 6.38
C THR A 77 -3.84 -9.00 6.15
N PHE A 78 -3.42 -9.51 5.01
CA PHE A 78 -2.06 -9.33 4.52
C PHE A 78 -1.93 -7.92 3.94
N VAL A 79 -0.90 -7.20 4.36
CA VAL A 79 -0.62 -5.86 3.86
C VAL A 79 0.69 -5.92 3.11
N ALA A 80 0.61 -5.88 1.79
CA ALA A 80 1.77 -5.66 0.94
C ALA A 80 2.36 -4.30 1.28
N ASP A 81 3.64 -4.27 1.60
CA ASP A 81 4.42 -3.08 1.94
C ASP A 81 5.65 -3.06 1.04
N ASN A 82 5.58 -2.27 -0.04
CA ASN A 82 6.64 -2.21 -1.02
C ASN A 82 7.79 -1.31 -0.53
N ALA A 83 8.76 -1.92 0.10
CA ALA A 83 10.02 -1.28 0.54
C ALA A 83 11.10 -1.29 -0.57
N GLY A 84 10.78 -1.85 -1.74
CA GLY A 84 11.66 -1.86 -2.93
C GLY A 84 11.48 -0.63 -3.82
N HIS A 85 12.10 -0.68 -4.99
CA HIS A 85 12.12 0.43 -5.95
C HIS A 85 11.24 0.20 -7.18
N ILE A 86 10.84 -1.05 -7.45
CA ILE A 86 9.97 -1.40 -8.57
C ILE A 86 8.58 -1.80 -8.07
N THR A 87 7.64 -1.99 -8.98
CA THR A 87 6.28 -2.41 -8.66
C THR A 87 6.24 -3.86 -8.16
N HIS A 88 5.53 -4.11 -7.06
CA HIS A 88 5.26 -5.42 -6.52
C HIS A 88 3.76 -5.65 -6.31
N ALA A 89 3.38 -6.84 -5.87
CA ALA A 89 2.05 -7.20 -5.41
C ALA A 89 2.13 -8.49 -4.60
N VAL A 90 1.15 -8.74 -3.74
CA VAL A 90 1.01 -10.01 -3.02
C VAL A 90 -0.14 -10.81 -3.61
N SER A 91 0.13 -12.07 -3.93
CA SER A 91 -0.87 -13.08 -4.26
C SER A 91 -0.81 -14.22 -3.25
N ILE A 92 -1.96 -14.83 -2.96
CA ILE A 92 -2.09 -15.95 -2.02
C ILE A 92 -2.96 -17.02 -2.67
N ASP A 93 -2.39 -18.24 -2.76
CA ASP A 93 -3.08 -19.41 -3.28
C ASP A 93 -2.98 -20.58 -2.29
N GLY A 94 -4.05 -21.36 -2.16
CA GLY A 94 -4.11 -22.51 -1.30
C GLY A 94 -5.52 -22.97 -0.98
N PRO A 95 -5.74 -23.80 0.05
CA PRO A 95 -7.04 -24.39 0.36
C PRO A 95 -8.17 -23.36 0.55
N GLY A 96 -9.05 -23.26 -0.45
CA GLY A 96 -10.19 -22.34 -0.44
C GLY A 96 -9.84 -20.88 -0.74
N VAL A 97 -8.63 -20.60 -1.17
CA VAL A 97 -8.16 -19.30 -1.67
C VAL A 97 -7.51 -19.53 -3.04
N ALA A 98 -8.07 -18.94 -4.08
CA ALA A 98 -7.53 -19.00 -5.44
C ALA A 98 -7.49 -17.58 -6.01
N ASP A 99 -6.38 -17.23 -6.64
CA ASP A 99 -6.15 -15.94 -7.32
C ASP A 99 -6.40 -14.71 -6.44
N ALA A 100 -6.36 -14.84 -5.12
CA ALA A 100 -6.49 -13.70 -4.22
C ALA A 100 -5.22 -12.85 -4.28
N ARG A 101 -5.36 -11.58 -4.71
CA ARG A 101 -4.21 -10.69 -4.89
C ARG A 101 -4.51 -9.25 -4.52
N THR A 102 -3.49 -8.51 -4.15
CA THR A 102 -3.56 -7.05 -4.02
C THR A 102 -3.62 -6.39 -5.40
N LYS A 103 -3.97 -5.11 -5.46
CA LYS A 103 -3.55 -4.27 -6.59
C LYS A 103 -2.02 -4.21 -6.65
N ASN A 104 -1.48 -3.78 -7.79
CA ASN A 104 -0.06 -3.46 -7.89
C ASN A 104 0.33 -2.33 -6.94
N VAL A 105 1.44 -2.49 -6.24
CA VAL A 105 1.92 -1.59 -5.18
C VAL A 105 3.19 -0.92 -5.67
N GLN A 106 3.16 0.40 -5.81
CA GLN A 106 4.33 1.18 -6.19
C GLN A 106 5.31 1.31 -5.02
N SER A 107 6.57 1.65 -5.30
CA SER A 107 7.59 1.89 -4.27
C SER A 107 7.07 2.82 -3.16
N GLY A 108 7.27 2.43 -1.90
CA GLY A 108 6.84 3.15 -0.71
C GLY A 108 5.33 3.13 -0.44
N GLN A 109 4.55 2.35 -1.20
CA GLN A 109 3.10 2.25 -1.03
C GLN A 109 2.70 0.92 -0.38
N THR A 110 1.46 0.86 0.10
CA THR A 110 0.87 -0.35 0.67
C THR A 110 -0.47 -0.71 0.04
N ALA A 111 -0.82 -2.01 0.11
CA ALA A 111 -2.14 -2.49 -0.29
C ALA A 111 -2.58 -3.66 0.60
N PRO A 112 -3.82 -3.66 1.12
CA PRO A 112 -4.35 -4.77 1.90
C PRO A 112 -4.96 -5.86 1.01
N LEU A 113 -4.90 -7.10 1.50
CA LEU A 113 -5.58 -8.28 0.98
C LEU A 113 -6.15 -9.07 2.16
N THR A 114 -7.47 -9.19 2.24
CA THR A 114 -8.12 -9.98 3.31
C THR A 114 -8.54 -11.33 2.76
N VAL A 115 -8.10 -12.40 3.42
CA VAL A 115 -8.42 -13.79 3.10
C VAL A 115 -8.76 -14.56 4.37
N THR A 116 -9.56 -15.63 4.22
CA THR A 116 -9.81 -16.60 5.30
C THR A 116 -9.00 -17.86 5.02
N LEU A 117 -8.03 -18.13 5.89
CA LEU A 117 -7.17 -19.30 5.80
C LEU A 117 -7.81 -20.49 6.51
N LYS A 118 -7.79 -21.64 5.85
CA LYS A 118 -8.11 -22.97 6.41
C LYS A 118 -6.83 -23.72 6.70
N LYS A 119 -6.92 -24.82 7.43
CA LYS A 119 -5.76 -25.73 7.61
C LYS A 119 -5.17 -26.18 6.26
N GLY A 120 -3.86 -26.08 6.11
CA GLY A 120 -3.14 -26.47 4.90
C GLY A 120 -1.93 -25.59 4.59
N THR A 121 -1.35 -25.78 3.41
CA THR A 121 -0.21 -24.99 2.91
C THR A 121 -0.68 -23.99 1.88
N TYR A 122 -0.11 -22.79 1.92
CA TYR A 122 -0.40 -21.69 1.00
C TYR A 122 0.88 -21.15 0.41
N ASP A 123 0.81 -20.76 -0.86
CA ASP A 123 1.80 -19.94 -1.53
C ASP A 123 1.47 -18.46 -1.28
N VAL A 124 2.48 -17.70 -0.87
CA VAL A 124 2.44 -16.23 -0.77
C VAL A 124 3.54 -15.71 -1.68
N TYR A 125 3.20 -15.06 -2.76
CA TYR A 125 4.18 -14.71 -3.80
C TYR A 125 3.85 -13.39 -4.50
N CYS A 126 4.85 -12.84 -5.22
CA CYS A 126 4.62 -11.72 -6.12
C CYS A 126 4.18 -12.22 -7.51
N PRO A 127 2.98 -11.83 -7.99
CA PRO A 127 2.46 -12.28 -9.29
C PRO A 127 3.02 -11.49 -10.48
N ILE A 128 3.91 -10.53 -10.25
CA ILE A 128 4.57 -9.80 -11.35
C ILE A 128 5.47 -10.76 -12.12
N PRO A 129 5.42 -10.78 -13.47
CA PRO A 129 6.20 -11.71 -14.28
C PRO A 129 7.69 -11.74 -13.91
N GLY A 130 8.21 -12.93 -13.64
CA GLY A 130 9.60 -13.17 -13.26
C GLY A 130 9.92 -13.03 -11.78
N HIS A 131 9.12 -12.30 -10.99
CA HIS A 131 9.45 -12.01 -9.59
C HIS A 131 9.41 -13.24 -8.69
N LYS A 132 8.42 -14.13 -8.87
CA LYS A 132 8.34 -15.39 -8.13
C LYS A 132 9.59 -16.23 -8.34
N GLN A 133 10.07 -16.38 -9.58
CA GLN A 133 11.27 -17.16 -9.93
C GLN A 133 12.57 -16.55 -9.38
N LEU A 134 12.57 -15.25 -9.13
CA LEU A 134 13.72 -14.54 -8.57
C LEU A 134 13.77 -14.60 -7.04
N GLY A 135 12.76 -15.20 -6.37
CA GLY A 135 12.77 -15.40 -4.93
C GLY A 135 11.61 -14.74 -4.17
N MET A 136 10.70 -14.06 -4.86
CA MET A 136 9.51 -13.50 -4.23
C MET A 136 8.42 -14.56 -4.08
N ASP A 137 8.73 -15.60 -3.31
CA ASP A 137 7.91 -16.78 -3.07
C ASP A 137 8.11 -17.30 -1.64
N GLN A 138 7.03 -17.50 -0.90
CA GLN A 138 7.02 -18.01 0.46
C GLN A 138 5.90 -19.04 0.62
N HIS A 139 6.20 -20.12 1.32
CA HIS A 139 5.19 -21.10 1.73
C HIS A 139 4.86 -20.92 3.20
N ILE A 140 3.57 -20.83 3.53
CA ILE A 140 3.09 -20.80 4.91
C ILE A 140 2.23 -22.02 5.21
N THR A 141 2.38 -22.57 6.41
CA THR A 141 1.53 -23.67 6.89
C THR A 141 0.55 -23.15 7.94
N VAL A 142 -0.71 -23.48 7.77
CA VAL A 142 -1.81 -23.17 8.69
C VAL A 142 -2.23 -24.47 9.40
N GLY A 143 -2.09 -24.51 10.73
CA GLY A 143 -2.32 -25.71 11.52
C GLY A 143 -3.12 -25.53 12.78
#